data_ce1428c2c9f56e19a156fcf264fbd83a
#
_entry.id   ce1428c2c9f56e19a156fcf264fbd83a
#
_cell.length_a   1.000
_cell.length_b   1.000
_cell.length_c   1.000
_cell.angle_alpha   90.00
_cell.angle_beta   90.00
_cell.angle_gamma   90.00
#
_symmetry.space_group_name_H-M   'P 1'
#
loop_
_entity.id
_entity.type
_entity.pdbx_description
1 polymer ?
#
loop_
_entity_poly.entity_id
_entity_poly.type
_entity_poly.pdbx_seq_one_letter_code
_entity_poly.pdbx_strand_id
1 'polypeptide(L)'
;KPKVFLFDEPLSNLDAALRVQMRVELAKLHDQLNATMIYVTHDQTEAMTLANDIVVLDEGIVSQKGSPMDLYNDPNNLFVGGFIGSPKMNFISTKIKSKSGDKTEVDLMGSSTINIPKTSASASEGDSVQLGIRPEHLIVNSDGDGSWESKVFVVEKLGSGTFLYLEKEGEPLVVETEGDSNIKVGDTVKVGFSASR
;
A
#
# COMPACT_ATOMS: atom_id res chain seq x y z
N LYS A 1 28.55 2.53 27.40
CA LYS A 1 27.34 2.25 26.59
C LYS A 1 27.59 2.73 25.17
N PRO A 2 27.28 1.93 24.13
CA PRO A 2 27.36 2.40 22.75
C PRO A 2 26.34 3.51 22.53
N LYS A 3 26.69 4.46 21.63
CA LYS A 3 25.79 5.54 21.24
C LYS A 3 24.93 5.15 20.02
N VAL A 4 25.38 4.18 19.24
CA VAL A 4 24.73 3.69 18.02
C VAL A 4 24.77 2.16 18.02
N PHE A 5 23.64 1.55 17.64
CA PHE A 5 23.53 0.13 17.33
C PHE A 5 23.28 -0.05 15.85
N LEU A 6 23.88 -1.06 15.26
CA LEU A 6 23.70 -1.45 13.87
C LEU A 6 23.17 -2.87 13.83
N PHE A 7 22.02 -3.06 13.19
CA PHE A 7 21.38 -4.34 12.98
C PHE A 7 21.26 -4.58 11.46
N ASP A 8 21.78 -5.69 11.01
CA ASP A 8 21.68 -6.11 9.61
C ASP A 8 20.84 -7.37 9.53
N GLU A 9 19.59 -7.23 9.10
CA GLU A 9 18.55 -8.28 8.99
C GLU A 9 18.49 -9.23 10.21
N PRO A 10 18.40 -8.72 11.45
CA PRO A 10 18.59 -9.53 12.66
C PRO A 10 17.50 -10.59 12.88
N LEU A 11 16.33 -10.45 12.26
CA LEU A 11 15.20 -11.36 12.44
C LEU A 11 14.95 -12.29 11.24
N SER A 12 15.77 -12.20 10.18
CA SER A 12 15.55 -12.90 8.91
C SER A 12 15.50 -14.43 9.05
N ASN A 13 16.26 -15.01 9.99
CA ASN A 13 16.36 -16.45 10.21
C ASN A 13 15.40 -17.02 11.27
N LEU A 14 14.45 -16.20 11.75
CA LEU A 14 13.49 -16.62 12.78
C LEU A 14 12.17 -17.09 12.16
N ASP A 15 11.51 -18.03 12.82
CA ASP A 15 10.12 -18.38 12.49
C ASP A 15 9.17 -17.22 12.80
N ALA A 16 7.94 -17.29 12.26
CA ALA A 16 6.97 -16.20 12.33
C ALA A 16 6.60 -15.83 13.77
N ALA A 17 6.41 -16.81 14.66
CA ALA A 17 6.01 -16.55 16.05
C ALA A 17 7.14 -15.87 16.84
N LEU A 18 8.37 -16.38 16.69
CA LEU A 18 9.54 -15.82 17.34
C LEU A 18 9.87 -14.43 16.81
N ARG A 19 9.67 -14.19 15.50
CA ARG A 19 9.87 -12.86 14.88
C ARG A 19 8.92 -11.82 15.49
N VAL A 20 7.64 -12.14 15.71
CA VAL A 20 6.70 -11.25 16.40
C VAL A 20 7.18 -10.91 17.81
N GLN A 21 7.58 -11.94 18.57
CA GLN A 21 8.07 -11.74 19.94
C GLN A 21 9.32 -10.86 19.96
N MET A 22 10.28 -11.11 19.07
CA MET A 22 11.53 -10.36 19.01
C MET A 22 11.34 -8.90 18.58
N ARG A 23 10.39 -8.59 17.70
CA ARG A 23 10.02 -7.19 17.38
C ARG A 23 9.57 -6.44 18.63
N VAL A 24 8.71 -7.06 19.45
CA VAL A 24 8.25 -6.45 20.70
C VAL A 24 9.42 -6.19 21.65
N GLU A 25 10.34 -7.14 21.79
CA GLU A 25 11.51 -6.97 22.67
C GLU A 25 12.48 -5.91 22.14
N LEU A 26 12.69 -5.82 20.82
CA LEU A 26 13.51 -4.77 20.23
C LEU A 26 12.90 -3.38 20.40
N ALA A 27 11.57 -3.24 20.24
CA ALA A 27 10.88 -1.98 20.51
C ALA A 27 11.08 -1.53 21.97
N LYS A 28 10.88 -2.42 22.95
CA LYS A 28 11.13 -2.13 24.35
C LYS A 28 12.59 -1.74 24.62
N LEU A 29 13.52 -2.45 24.00
CA LEU A 29 14.95 -2.17 24.14
C LEU A 29 15.30 -0.78 23.60
N HIS A 30 14.75 -0.40 22.46
CA HIS A 30 14.91 0.92 21.89
C HIS A 30 14.46 2.02 22.85
N ASP A 31 13.25 1.90 23.41
CA ASP A 31 12.71 2.86 24.38
C ASP A 31 13.56 2.98 25.64
N GLN A 32 14.09 1.84 26.15
CA GLN A 32 14.90 1.81 27.38
C GLN A 32 16.30 2.39 27.19
N LEU A 33 16.92 2.20 26.03
CA LEU A 33 18.31 2.59 25.80
C LEU A 33 18.45 4.06 25.42
N ASN A 34 17.44 4.67 24.84
CA ASN A 34 17.48 6.02 24.28
C ASN A 34 18.75 6.24 23.40
N ALA A 35 19.03 5.26 22.55
CA ALA A 35 20.19 5.22 21.66
C ALA A 35 19.75 5.22 20.20
N THR A 36 20.61 5.75 19.33
CA THR A 36 20.35 5.66 17.88
C THR A 36 20.52 4.21 17.43
N MET A 37 19.51 3.69 16.74
CA MET A 37 19.55 2.36 16.12
C MET A 37 19.41 2.49 14.60
N ILE A 38 20.33 1.87 13.86
CA ILE A 38 20.23 1.68 12.42
C ILE A 38 19.86 0.22 12.20
N TYR A 39 18.72 0.00 11.56
CA TYR A 39 18.14 -1.32 11.36
C TYR A 39 17.91 -1.57 9.88
N VAL A 40 18.61 -2.54 9.31
CA VAL A 40 18.44 -2.97 7.92
C VAL A 40 17.50 -4.16 7.88
N THR A 41 16.47 -4.09 7.07
CA THR A 41 15.51 -5.18 6.85
C THR A 41 14.87 -5.09 5.47
N HIS A 42 14.44 -6.22 4.95
CA HIS A 42 13.55 -6.32 3.79
C HIS A 42 12.10 -6.61 4.20
N ASP A 43 11.83 -6.77 5.50
CA ASP A 43 10.47 -6.99 6.04
C ASP A 43 9.83 -5.64 6.35
N GLN A 44 8.81 -5.28 5.58
CA GLN A 44 8.10 -4.01 5.75
C GLN A 44 7.37 -3.91 7.09
N THR A 45 6.93 -5.05 7.69
CA THR A 45 6.30 -5.02 9.02
C THR A 45 7.31 -4.62 10.08
N GLU A 46 8.56 -5.08 9.99
CA GLU A 46 9.64 -4.64 10.87
C GLU A 46 9.89 -3.15 10.71
N ALA A 47 10.06 -2.67 9.47
CA ALA A 47 10.30 -1.26 9.19
C ALA A 47 9.15 -0.37 9.72
N MET A 48 7.90 -0.73 9.42
CA MET A 48 6.71 0.04 9.82
C MET A 48 6.48 0.09 11.33
N THR A 49 6.91 -0.97 12.07
CA THR A 49 6.63 -1.09 13.50
C THR A 49 7.78 -0.64 14.40
N LEU A 50 9.03 -0.69 13.93
CA LEU A 50 10.21 -0.40 14.76
C LEU A 50 10.82 0.98 14.48
N ALA A 51 10.65 1.52 13.27
CA ALA A 51 11.35 2.73 12.86
C ALA A 51 10.61 4.02 13.26
N ASN A 52 11.36 5.04 13.66
CA ASN A 52 10.90 6.42 13.68
C ASN A 52 10.96 7.05 12.27
N ASP A 53 12.05 6.76 11.54
CA ASP A 53 12.30 7.15 10.16
C ASP A 53 12.65 5.91 9.33
N ILE A 54 12.02 5.75 8.18
CA ILE A 54 12.35 4.73 7.18
C ILE A 54 13.09 5.40 6.03
N VAL A 55 14.15 4.74 5.55
CA VAL A 55 14.83 5.08 4.31
C VAL A 55 14.64 3.92 3.35
N VAL A 56 13.88 4.13 2.29
CA VAL A 56 13.68 3.14 1.23
C VAL A 56 14.77 3.31 0.18
N LEU A 57 15.50 2.22 -0.08
CA LEU A 57 16.54 2.16 -1.10
C LEU A 57 16.03 1.37 -2.32
N ASP A 58 16.25 1.93 -3.50
CA ASP A 58 15.99 1.30 -4.79
C ASP A 58 17.28 1.36 -5.62
N GLU A 59 17.81 0.21 -6.02
CA GLU A 59 19.07 0.08 -6.76
C GLU A 59 20.26 0.88 -6.15
N GLY A 60 20.32 0.96 -4.81
CA GLY A 60 21.37 1.68 -4.08
C GLY A 60 21.16 3.20 -3.96
N ILE A 61 20.04 3.71 -4.46
CA ILE A 61 19.65 5.12 -4.37
C ILE A 61 18.54 5.28 -3.36
N VAL A 62 18.56 6.38 -2.59
CA VAL A 62 17.46 6.72 -1.68
C VAL A 62 16.22 7.12 -2.49
N SER A 63 15.19 6.26 -2.47
CA SER A 63 13.93 6.48 -3.16
C SER A 63 13.00 7.41 -2.38
N GLN A 64 12.88 7.18 -1.08
CA GLN A 64 12.15 8.07 -0.16
C GLN A 64 12.66 7.90 1.28
N LYS A 65 12.58 8.99 2.05
CA LYS A 65 12.78 8.97 3.50
C LYS A 65 11.62 9.68 4.19
N GLY A 66 11.16 9.14 5.34
CA GLY A 66 10.12 9.76 6.17
C GLY A 66 9.65 8.85 7.28
N SER A 67 8.64 9.28 8.03
CA SER A 67 7.99 8.40 9.00
C SER A 67 7.29 7.22 8.30
N PRO A 68 7.04 6.10 9.01
CA PRO A 68 6.30 4.98 8.45
C PRO A 68 5.00 5.39 7.78
N MET A 69 4.22 6.25 8.44
CA MET A 69 2.92 6.70 7.93
C MET A 69 3.02 7.67 6.75
N ASP A 70 4.09 8.47 6.66
CA ASP A 70 4.32 9.32 5.49
C ASP A 70 4.57 8.48 4.24
N LEU A 71 5.41 7.43 4.36
CA LEU A 71 5.68 6.53 3.23
C LEU A 71 4.45 5.73 2.81
N TYR A 72 3.60 5.38 3.78
CA TYR A 72 2.38 4.63 3.53
C TYR A 72 1.31 5.49 2.83
N ASN A 73 1.08 6.71 3.35
CA ASN A 73 0.01 7.58 2.89
C ASN A 73 0.39 8.44 1.67
N ASP A 74 1.66 8.80 1.53
CA ASP A 74 2.16 9.71 0.50
C ASP A 74 3.45 9.21 -0.15
N PRO A 75 3.40 8.02 -0.82
CA PRO A 75 4.57 7.48 -1.50
C PRO A 75 4.98 8.36 -2.68
N ASN A 76 6.27 8.68 -2.79
CA ASN A 76 6.80 9.57 -3.82
C ASN A 76 6.79 8.95 -5.23
N ASN A 77 6.72 7.62 -5.32
CA ASN A 77 6.76 6.91 -6.59
C ASN A 77 6.14 5.51 -6.48
N LEU A 78 6.02 4.82 -7.62
CA LEU A 78 5.40 3.49 -7.71
C LEU A 78 6.16 2.43 -6.92
N PHE A 79 7.50 2.54 -6.85
CA PHE A 79 8.33 1.59 -6.10
C PHE A 79 7.98 1.64 -4.62
N VAL A 80 7.99 2.83 -4.02
CA VAL A 80 7.65 3.00 -2.59
C VAL A 80 6.21 2.59 -2.31
N GLY A 81 5.25 3.00 -3.16
CA GLY A 81 3.83 2.62 -3.02
C GLY A 81 3.59 1.10 -3.09
N GLY A 82 4.35 0.42 -3.97
CA GLY A 82 4.28 -1.04 -4.12
C GLY A 82 5.12 -1.80 -3.08
N PHE A 83 6.12 -1.15 -2.47
CA PHE A 83 6.98 -1.78 -1.46
C PHE A 83 6.42 -1.64 -0.05
N ILE A 84 5.83 -0.49 0.30
CA ILE A 84 5.28 -0.22 1.63
C ILE A 84 3.80 -0.57 1.68
N GLY A 85 3.43 -1.49 2.56
CA GLY A 85 2.06 -1.99 2.77
C GLY A 85 1.88 -3.46 2.34
N SER A 86 1.15 -4.24 3.14
CA SER A 86 0.86 -5.65 2.85
C SER A 86 -0.64 -5.91 3.07
N PRO A 87 -1.37 -6.19 1.97
CA PRO A 87 -0.92 -6.26 0.57
C PRO A 87 -0.42 -4.93 0.01
N LYS A 88 0.32 -5.02 -1.12
CA LYS A 88 0.83 -3.83 -1.81
C LYS A 88 -0.30 -2.95 -2.37
N MET A 89 0.00 -1.67 -2.63
CA MET A 89 -0.91 -0.76 -3.31
C MET A 89 -1.32 -1.30 -4.69
N ASN A 90 -2.59 -1.16 -5.03
CA ASN A 90 -3.08 -1.42 -6.38
C ASN A 90 -2.68 -0.27 -7.30
N PHE A 91 -2.24 -0.59 -8.52
CA PHE A 91 -1.96 0.40 -9.56
C PHE A 91 -2.88 0.17 -10.76
N ILE A 92 -3.62 1.22 -11.13
CA ILE A 92 -4.55 1.21 -12.27
C ILE A 92 -4.04 2.20 -13.30
N SER A 93 -3.69 1.70 -14.49
CA SER A 93 -3.30 2.55 -15.62
C SER A 93 -4.49 3.36 -16.10
N THR A 94 -4.32 4.66 -16.21
CA THR A 94 -5.39 5.57 -16.64
C THR A 94 -4.83 6.75 -17.43
N LYS A 95 -5.72 7.62 -17.93
CA LYS A 95 -5.36 8.86 -18.63
C LYS A 95 -6.03 10.05 -17.95
N ILE A 96 -5.30 11.14 -17.90
CA ILE A 96 -5.86 12.43 -17.48
C ILE A 96 -6.78 12.95 -18.56
N LYS A 97 -8.07 13.16 -18.23
CA LYS A 97 -9.07 13.77 -19.13
C LYS A 97 -9.05 15.29 -19.06
N SER A 98 -8.99 15.82 -17.84
CA SER A 98 -8.95 17.26 -17.62
C SER A 98 -8.27 17.59 -16.30
N LYS A 99 -7.74 18.79 -16.20
CA LYS A 99 -7.11 19.30 -14.99
C LYS A 99 -7.64 20.71 -14.71
N SER A 100 -8.29 20.89 -13.57
CA SER A 100 -8.88 22.18 -13.17
C SER A 100 -8.60 22.49 -11.71
N GLY A 101 -7.68 23.40 -11.46
CA GLY A 101 -7.20 23.73 -10.11
C GLY A 101 -6.62 22.49 -9.42
N ASP A 102 -7.14 22.19 -8.23
CA ASP A 102 -6.69 21.04 -7.42
C ASP A 102 -7.39 19.71 -7.80
N LYS A 103 -8.24 19.71 -8.82
CA LYS A 103 -8.97 18.53 -9.26
C LYS A 103 -8.43 18.02 -10.58
N THR A 104 -8.18 16.73 -10.64
CA THR A 104 -7.79 16.03 -11.86
C THR A 104 -8.81 14.95 -12.16
N GLU A 105 -9.39 15.04 -13.35
CA GLU A 105 -10.33 14.06 -13.88
C GLU A 105 -9.57 12.97 -14.63
N VAL A 106 -9.79 11.70 -14.26
CA VAL A 106 -9.17 10.54 -14.89
C VAL A 106 -10.21 9.52 -15.30
N ASP A 107 -9.92 8.71 -16.32
CA ASP A 107 -10.72 7.56 -16.70
C ASP A 107 -10.55 6.43 -15.67
N LEU A 108 -11.64 5.76 -15.31
CA LEU A 108 -11.59 4.59 -14.46
C LEU A 108 -12.04 3.35 -15.22
N MET A 109 -11.08 2.50 -15.60
CA MET A 109 -11.35 1.19 -16.23
C MET A 109 -12.35 1.25 -17.40
N GLY A 110 -12.45 2.41 -18.08
CA GLY A 110 -13.36 2.63 -19.22
C GLY A 110 -14.85 2.77 -18.88
N SER A 111 -15.23 2.74 -17.61
CA SER A 111 -16.64 2.75 -17.21
C SER A 111 -17.11 4.04 -16.53
N SER A 112 -16.23 4.79 -15.90
CA SER A 112 -16.56 6.05 -15.22
C SER A 112 -15.38 7.01 -15.22
N THR A 113 -15.69 8.28 -14.97
CA THR A 113 -14.68 9.33 -14.80
C THR A 113 -14.72 9.76 -13.35
N ILE A 114 -13.55 9.93 -12.74
CA ILE A 114 -13.43 10.35 -11.35
C ILE A 114 -12.58 11.60 -11.22
N ASN A 115 -12.86 12.37 -10.18
CA ASN A 115 -12.04 13.52 -9.78
C ASN A 115 -11.15 13.11 -8.62
N ILE A 116 -9.84 13.19 -8.80
CA ILE A 116 -8.85 12.93 -7.76
C ILE A 116 -8.22 14.23 -7.25
N PRO A 117 -8.00 14.35 -5.92
CA PRO A 117 -7.51 15.60 -5.33
C PRO A 117 -6.01 15.81 -5.51
N LYS A 118 -5.25 14.76 -5.84
CA LYS A 118 -3.80 14.83 -6.02
C LYS A 118 -3.38 14.29 -7.38
N THR A 119 -2.54 15.05 -8.08
CA THR A 119 -1.79 14.57 -9.25
C THR A 119 -0.38 15.09 -9.20
N SER A 120 0.53 14.41 -9.89
CA SER A 120 1.86 14.96 -10.16
C SER A 120 1.73 16.36 -10.77
N ALA A 121 2.47 17.33 -10.22
CA ALA A 121 2.46 18.71 -10.71
C ALA A 121 2.86 18.82 -12.19
N SER A 122 3.68 17.87 -12.68
CA SER A 122 4.16 17.81 -14.06
C SER A 122 3.21 17.14 -15.04
N ALA A 123 2.16 16.44 -14.56
CA ALA A 123 1.24 15.72 -15.43
C ALA A 123 0.22 16.65 -16.10
N SER A 124 -0.03 16.43 -17.38
CA SER A 124 -0.89 17.21 -18.25
C SER A 124 -2.07 16.41 -18.79
N GLU A 125 -3.07 17.07 -19.34
CA GLU A 125 -4.19 16.44 -20.02
C GLU A 125 -3.70 15.54 -21.16
N GLY A 126 -4.23 14.32 -21.24
CA GLY A 126 -3.84 13.29 -22.21
C GLY A 126 -2.70 12.38 -21.73
N ASP A 127 -2.00 12.73 -20.65
CA ASP A 127 -0.92 11.91 -20.13
C ASP A 127 -1.45 10.60 -19.55
N SER A 128 -0.68 9.53 -19.76
CA SER A 128 -0.91 8.24 -19.11
C SER A 128 -0.30 8.28 -17.71
N VAL A 129 -1.10 7.94 -16.72
CA VAL A 129 -0.71 7.92 -15.30
C VAL A 129 -1.12 6.62 -14.64
N GLN A 130 -0.56 6.36 -13.47
CA GLN A 130 -0.98 5.26 -12.59
C GLN A 130 -1.77 5.83 -11.41
N LEU A 131 -2.99 5.35 -11.23
CA LEU A 131 -3.80 5.62 -10.06
C LEU A 131 -3.45 4.55 -9.01
N GLY A 132 -2.89 4.99 -7.86
CA GLY A 132 -2.59 4.12 -6.72
C GLY A 132 -3.74 4.09 -5.74
N ILE A 133 -4.21 2.88 -5.36
CA ILE A 133 -5.28 2.71 -4.36
C ILE A 133 -4.88 1.56 -3.43
N ARG A 134 -4.91 1.81 -2.12
CA ARG A 134 -4.66 0.75 -1.12
C ARG A 134 -5.80 -0.28 -1.12
N PRO A 135 -5.52 -1.58 -0.84
CA PRO A 135 -6.54 -2.63 -0.79
C PRO A 135 -7.71 -2.34 0.14
N GLU A 136 -7.45 -1.76 1.30
CA GLU A 136 -8.44 -1.39 2.33
C GLU A 136 -9.29 -0.16 1.95
N HIS A 137 -8.88 0.60 0.95
CA HIS A 137 -9.67 1.73 0.42
C HIS A 137 -10.62 1.34 -0.71
N LEU A 138 -10.53 0.09 -1.18
CA LEU A 138 -11.48 -0.49 -2.12
C LEU A 138 -12.63 -1.17 -1.36
N ILE A 139 -13.86 -0.84 -1.72
CA ILE A 139 -15.06 -1.32 -1.03
C ILE A 139 -15.90 -2.12 -2.01
N VAL A 140 -16.20 -3.38 -1.68
CA VAL A 140 -17.07 -4.23 -2.48
C VAL A 140 -18.54 -3.83 -2.30
N ASN A 141 -19.32 -3.97 -3.38
CA ASN A 141 -20.73 -3.64 -3.45
C ASN A 141 -21.04 -2.16 -3.09
N SER A 142 -20.12 -1.26 -3.44
CA SER A 142 -20.25 0.18 -3.25
C SER A 142 -20.04 0.92 -4.57
N ASP A 143 -20.66 2.08 -4.71
CA ASP A 143 -20.43 3.00 -5.83
C ASP A 143 -19.26 3.95 -5.55
N GLY A 144 -19.14 4.45 -4.32
CA GLY A 144 -18.13 5.43 -3.97
C GLY A 144 -18.16 6.68 -4.85
N ASP A 145 -16.97 7.29 -5.07
CA ASP A 145 -16.77 8.38 -6.04
C ASP A 145 -16.48 7.83 -7.45
N GLY A 146 -16.16 6.55 -7.55
CA GLY A 146 -15.99 5.78 -8.76
C GLY A 146 -16.14 4.30 -8.48
N SER A 147 -16.56 3.54 -9.48
CA SER A 147 -16.72 2.10 -9.34
C SER A 147 -16.61 1.38 -10.69
N TRP A 148 -16.29 0.10 -10.64
CA TRP A 148 -16.32 -0.81 -11.78
C TRP A 148 -16.72 -2.22 -11.34
N GLU A 149 -17.11 -3.05 -12.28
CA GLU A 149 -17.36 -4.48 -12.03
C GLU A 149 -16.12 -5.30 -12.37
N SER A 150 -15.80 -6.27 -11.53
CA SER A 150 -14.71 -7.22 -11.78
C SER A 150 -15.04 -8.57 -11.21
N LYS A 151 -14.44 -9.61 -11.81
CA LYS A 151 -14.63 -10.99 -11.40
C LYS A 151 -13.57 -11.40 -10.38
N VAL A 152 -14.02 -12.07 -9.32
CA VAL A 152 -13.16 -12.64 -8.28
C VAL A 152 -12.57 -13.96 -8.79
N PHE A 153 -11.24 -14.09 -8.83
CA PHE A 153 -10.57 -15.33 -9.22
C PHE A 153 -9.82 -16.02 -8.09
N VAL A 154 -9.50 -15.30 -6.99
CA VAL A 154 -8.97 -15.88 -5.74
C VAL A 154 -9.65 -15.21 -4.55
N VAL A 155 -9.92 -15.98 -3.51
CA VAL A 155 -10.39 -15.51 -2.20
C VAL A 155 -9.46 -16.10 -1.14
N GLU A 156 -8.80 -15.23 -0.38
CA GLU A 156 -7.89 -15.61 0.70
C GLU A 156 -8.48 -15.16 2.04
N LYS A 157 -8.91 -16.13 2.86
CA LYS A 157 -9.51 -15.88 4.18
C LYS A 157 -8.47 -16.11 5.28
N LEU A 158 -8.07 -15.04 5.96
CA LEU A 158 -7.09 -15.10 7.05
C LEU A 158 -7.73 -15.09 8.45
N GLY A 159 -9.05 -15.05 8.53
CA GLY A 159 -9.78 -14.97 9.79
C GLY A 159 -9.95 -13.53 10.29
N SER A 160 -8.88 -12.74 10.33
CA SER A 160 -8.92 -11.31 10.66
C SER A 160 -9.45 -10.44 9.51
N GLY A 161 -9.25 -10.89 8.26
CA GLY A 161 -9.67 -10.22 7.04
C GLY A 161 -9.80 -11.22 5.90
N THR A 162 -10.43 -10.81 4.82
CA THR A 162 -10.51 -11.55 3.57
C THR A 162 -9.93 -10.70 2.45
N PHE A 163 -8.99 -11.26 1.68
CA PHE A 163 -8.48 -10.62 0.48
C PHE A 163 -9.12 -11.23 -0.77
N LEU A 164 -9.67 -10.36 -1.60
CA LEU A 164 -10.25 -10.72 -2.89
C LEU A 164 -9.28 -10.30 -3.98
N TYR A 165 -8.91 -11.24 -4.82
CA TYR A 165 -8.09 -10.97 -6.01
C TYR A 165 -9.01 -10.90 -7.23
N LEU A 166 -9.02 -9.75 -7.88
CA LEU A 166 -9.93 -9.42 -8.96
C LEU A 166 -9.22 -9.41 -10.30
N GLU A 167 -9.90 -9.90 -11.33
CA GLU A 167 -9.40 -9.90 -12.70
C GLU A 167 -9.18 -8.46 -13.20
N LYS A 168 -7.97 -8.20 -13.69
CA LYS A 168 -7.59 -6.97 -14.36
C LYS A 168 -6.48 -7.30 -15.35
N GLU A 169 -6.41 -6.58 -16.46
CA GLU A 169 -5.28 -6.66 -17.37
C GLU A 169 -3.98 -6.27 -16.66
N GLY A 170 -2.97 -7.12 -16.75
CA GLY A 170 -1.72 -7.01 -16.02
C GLY A 170 -1.79 -7.61 -14.60
N GLU A 171 -1.37 -6.87 -13.59
CA GLU A 171 -1.44 -7.34 -12.20
C GLU A 171 -2.87 -7.30 -11.66
N PRO A 172 -3.30 -8.34 -10.89
CA PRO A 172 -4.63 -8.36 -10.28
C PRO A 172 -4.81 -7.20 -9.30
N LEU A 173 -6.06 -6.79 -9.11
CA LEU A 173 -6.43 -5.89 -8.02
C LEU A 173 -6.70 -6.70 -6.76
N VAL A 174 -6.24 -6.18 -5.63
CA VAL A 174 -6.48 -6.77 -4.32
C VAL A 174 -7.43 -5.86 -3.54
N VAL A 175 -8.50 -6.44 -3.01
CA VAL A 175 -9.46 -5.75 -2.14
C VAL A 175 -9.44 -6.41 -0.78
N GLU A 176 -9.28 -5.63 0.27
CA GLU A 176 -9.43 -6.10 1.64
C GLU A 176 -10.89 -5.90 2.09
N THR A 177 -11.48 -6.95 2.67
CA THR A 177 -12.85 -6.93 3.20
C THR A 177 -12.92 -7.69 4.52
N GLU A 178 -14.07 -7.63 5.19
CA GLU A 178 -14.30 -8.30 6.47
C GLU A 178 -14.01 -9.81 6.42
N GLY A 179 -13.56 -10.37 7.55
CA GLY A 179 -13.12 -11.77 7.64
C GLY A 179 -14.20 -12.79 7.32
N ASP A 180 -15.47 -12.47 7.51
CA ASP A 180 -16.65 -13.32 7.28
C ASP A 180 -17.32 -13.10 5.89
N SER A 181 -16.64 -12.40 4.98
CA SER A 181 -17.16 -12.16 3.62
C SER A 181 -17.69 -13.44 2.96
N ASN A 182 -18.90 -13.36 2.40
CA ASN A 182 -19.56 -14.48 1.69
C ASN A 182 -19.21 -14.55 0.21
N ILE A 183 -18.35 -13.67 -0.29
CA ILE A 183 -17.91 -13.63 -1.69
C ILE A 183 -17.08 -14.87 -2.02
N LYS A 184 -17.32 -15.43 -3.21
CA LYS A 184 -16.71 -16.66 -3.70
C LYS A 184 -15.94 -16.41 -4.99
N VAL A 185 -15.03 -17.34 -5.28
CA VAL A 185 -14.37 -17.41 -6.59
C VAL A 185 -15.43 -17.58 -7.68
N GLY A 186 -15.34 -16.75 -8.71
CA GLY A 186 -16.26 -16.71 -9.84
C GLY A 186 -17.36 -15.66 -9.72
N ASP A 187 -17.56 -15.06 -8.53
CA ASP A 187 -18.52 -13.97 -8.36
C ASP A 187 -18.04 -12.72 -9.11
N THR A 188 -18.97 -11.99 -9.70
CA THR A 188 -18.75 -10.63 -10.19
C THR A 188 -19.14 -9.66 -9.10
N VAL A 189 -18.22 -8.81 -8.70
CA VAL A 189 -18.42 -7.82 -7.65
C VAL A 189 -18.27 -6.41 -8.20
N LYS A 190 -19.09 -5.49 -7.70
CA LYS A 190 -18.89 -4.07 -7.92
C LYS A 190 -17.89 -3.56 -6.90
N VAL A 191 -16.83 -2.90 -7.36
CA VAL A 191 -15.79 -2.34 -6.51
C VAL A 191 -15.85 -0.83 -6.60
N GLY A 192 -16.05 -0.19 -5.48
CA GLY A 192 -16.03 1.27 -5.37
C GLY A 192 -14.89 1.75 -4.48
N PHE A 193 -14.62 3.03 -4.51
CA PHE A 193 -13.64 3.68 -3.63
C PHE A 193 -13.99 5.15 -3.43
N SER A 194 -13.37 5.77 -2.41
CA SER A 194 -13.46 7.22 -2.19
C SER A 194 -12.20 7.91 -2.66
N ALA A 195 -12.33 8.91 -3.53
CA ALA A 195 -11.21 9.71 -4.06
C ALA A 195 -10.55 10.62 -3.01
N SER A 196 -11.11 10.71 -1.81
CA SER A 196 -10.55 11.50 -0.70
C SER A 196 -9.54 10.72 0.16
N ARG A 197 -9.26 9.47 -0.18
CA ARG A 197 -8.38 8.58 0.60
C ARG A 197 -7.20 8.09 -0.20
#